data_6e054a5d8041a271378750edc3f39e13
#
_entry.id   6e054a5d8041a271378750edc3f39e13
#
_cell.length_a   1.000
_cell.length_b   1.000
_cell.length_c   1.000
_cell.angle_alpha   90.00
_cell.angle_beta   90.00
_cell.angle_gamma   90.00
#
_symmetry.space_group_name_H-M   'P 1'
#
loop_
_entity.id
_entity.type
_entity.pdbx_description
1 polymer ?
#
loop_
_entity_poly.entity_id
_entity_poly.type
_entity_poly.pdbx_seq_one_letter_code
_entity_poly.pdbx_strand_id
1 'polypeptide(L)'
;MIITLEMLREKGACAQALTAARRQILTGSELPPGLRVDGDLDLTGCSALAALPPGLTVGGSLYLTDCAALAALPPGLTVGGGLDLTGCAGLTALPPDLRVGGSLYLRDCAALAHLCVGADSRGYRFFSVMMRDGVHVVAGCRNFTAAQARAHWPEGTECRELAEKCLKGDVA
;
A
#
# COMPACT_ATOMS: atom_id res chain seq x y z
N MET A 1 -10.09 -28.05 -1.81
CA MET A 1 -11.19 -27.48 -0.99
C MET A 1 -10.76 -26.04 -0.70
N ILE A 2 -11.38 -25.08 -1.38
CA ILE A 2 -11.05 -23.66 -1.25
C ILE A 2 -11.67 -23.17 0.07
N ILE A 3 -10.85 -22.82 1.02
CA ILE A 3 -11.31 -22.22 2.29
C ILE A 3 -11.58 -20.75 2.01
N THR A 4 -12.85 -20.36 1.96
CA THR A 4 -13.23 -18.95 1.83
C THR A 4 -13.20 -18.29 3.20
N LEU A 5 -12.90 -16.97 3.24
CA LEU A 5 -12.93 -16.18 4.47
C LEU A 5 -14.32 -16.15 5.12
N GLU A 6 -15.40 -16.36 4.36
CA GLU A 6 -16.76 -16.55 4.88
C GLU A 6 -16.86 -17.79 5.75
N MET A 7 -16.29 -18.92 5.34
CA MET A 7 -16.25 -20.15 6.15
C MET A 7 -15.46 -19.96 7.46
N LEU A 8 -14.53 -19.03 7.47
CA LEU A 8 -13.69 -18.72 8.64
C LEU A 8 -14.39 -17.76 9.60
N ARG A 9 -15.26 -16.86 9.10
CA ARG A 9 -16.12 -15.99 9.90
C ARG A 9 -17.19 -16.76 10.68
N GLU A 10 -17.86 -17.71 10.05
CA GLU A 10 -18.92 -18.50 10.66
C GLU A 10 -18.45 -19.36 11.85
N LYS A 11 -17.13 -19.59 11.96
CA LYS A 11 -16.53 -20.42 13.01
C LYS A 11 -15.75 -19.64 14.08
N GLY A 12 -15.83 -18.32 14.14
CA GLY A 12 -15.16 -17.51 15.16
C GLY A 12 -13.63 -17.58 15.14
N ALA A 13 -13.04 -17.92 13.99
CA ALA A 13 -11.63 -18.28 13.85
C ALA A 13 -10.76 -17.15 13.26
N CYS A 14 -11.03 -15.88 13.54
CA CYS A 14 -10.37 -14.75 12.89
C CYS A 14 -8.81 -14.80 12.89
N ALA A 15 -8.20 -15.11 14.04
CA ALA A 15 -6.74 -15.16 14.13
C ALA A 15 -6.12 -16.45 13.53
N GLN A 16 -6.80 -17.60 13.73
CA GLN A 16 -6.32 -18.88 13.18
C GLN A 16 -6.49 -18.97 11.67
N ALA A 17 -7.48 -18.29 11.13
CA ALA A 17 -7.77 -18.25 9.70
C ALA A 17 -6.81 -17.37 8.91
N LEU A 18 -6.44 -16.22 9.47
CA LEU A 18 -5.36 -15.38 8.95
C LEU A 18 -4.03 -16.13 8.95
N THR A 19 -3.77 -16.96 9.97
CA THR A 19 -2.60 -17.85 10.04
C THR A 19 -2.66 -18.94 8.97
N ALA A 20 -3.84 -19.49 8.66
CA ALA A 20 -4.02 -20.49 7.61
C ALA A 20 -3.91 -19.88 6.21
N ALA A 21 -4.49 -18.69 5.97
CA ALA A 21 -4.32 -17.93 4.73
C ALA A 21 -2.85 -17.56 4.52
N ARG A 22 -2.16 -17.07 5.55
CA ARG A 22 -0.71 -16.80 5.52
C ARG A 22 0.09 -18.07 5.19
N ARG A 23 -0.30 -19.21 5.75
CA ARG A 23 0.34 -20.50 5.48
C ARG A 23 0.13 -20.96 4.03
N GLN A 24 -1.06 -20.75 3.47
CA GLN A 24 -1.36 -21.07 2.05
C GLN A 24 -0.58 -20.16 1.10
N ILE A 25 -0.48 -18.86 1.39
CA ILE A 25 0.31 -17.90 0.62
C ILE A 25 1.80 -18.29 0.63
N LEU A 26 2.34 -18.68 1.79
CA LEU A 26 3.71 -19.15 1.93
C LEU A 26 3.97 -20.47 1.17
N THR A 27 2.93 -21.25 0.87
CA THR A 27 2.99 -22.50 0.07
C THR A 27 2.66 -22.29 -1.41
N GLY A 28 2.50 -21.03 -1.87
CA GLY A 28 2.21 -20.70 -3.27
C GLY A 28 0.76 -20.88 -3.69
N SER A 29 -0.17 -20.98 -2.73
CA SER A 29 -1.61 -21.06 -3.05
C SER A 29 -2.19 -19.65 -3.22
N GLU A 30 -2.97 -19.42 -4.27
CA GLU A 30 -3.59 -18.12 -4.54
C GLU A 30 -4.77 -17.85 -3.60
N LEU A 31 -4.92 -16.58 -3.19
CA LEU A 31 -6.11 -16.11 -2.50
C LEU A 31 -7.30 -16.01 -3.48
N PRO A 32 -8.54 -16.24 -3.02
CA PRO A 32 -9.70 -16.17 -3.91
C PRO A 32 -9.93 -14.75 -4.43
N PRO A 33 -10.36 -14.58 -5.68
CA PRO A 33 -10.72 -13.28 -6.24
C PRO A 33 -11.90 -12.66 -5.46
N GLY A 34 -11.92 -11.32 -5.36
CA GLY A 34 -12.97 -10.60 -4.65
C GLY A 34 -12.93 -10.75 -3.12
N LEU A 35 -11.78 -11.16 -2.59
CA LEU A 35 -11.59 -11.30 -1.15
C LEU A 35 -11.93 -10.02 -0.41
N ARG A 36 -12.79 -10.13 0.63
CA ARG A 36 -13.12 -9.04 1.53
C ARG A 36 -12.70 -9.38 2.96
N VAL A 37 -11.99 -8.46 3.58
CA VAL A 37 -11.57 -8.52 4.98
C VAL A 37 -12.13 -7.28 5.67
N ASP A 38 -12.99 -7.41 6.68
CA ASP A 38 -13.58 -6.24 7.33
C ASP A 38 -12.63 -5.54 8.31
N GLY A 39 -11.66 -6.28 8.85
CA GLY A 39 -10.61 -5.76 9.73
C GLY A 39 -9.29 -5.60 9.01
N ASP A 40 -8.20 -5.70 9.78
CA ASP A 40 -6.84 -5.66 9.28
C ASP A 40 -6.45 -6.99 8.62
N LEU A 41 -5.60 -6.92 7.59
CA LEU A 41 -5.00 -8.07 6.93
C LEU A 41 -3.47 -7.98 7.06
N ASP A 42 -2.89 -8.90 7.83
CA ASP A 42 -1.44 -8.97 8.03
C ASP A 42 -0.83 -10.12 7.20
N LEU A 43 -0.07 -9.72 6.19
CA LEU A 43 0.72 -10.59 5.31
C LEU A 43 2.22 -10.30 5.43
N THR A 44 2.65 -9.67 6.51
CA THR A 44 4.05 -9.32 6.77
C THR A 44 4.96 -10.54 6.62
N GLY A 45 6.06 -10.38 5.89
CA GLY A 45 7.07 -11.42 5.68
C GLY A 45 6.64 -12.54 4.72
N CYS A 46 5.53 -12.38 3.99
CA CYS A 46 5.15 -13.32 2.94
C CYS A 46 6.03 -13.13 1.69
N SER A 47 7.32 -13.42 1.80
CA SER A 47 8.33 -13.16 0.76
C SER A 47 8.07 -13.89 -0.56
N ALA A 48 7.28 -14.96 -0.56
CA ALA A 48 6.87 -15.71 -1.75
C ALA A 48 5.57 -15.19 -2.37
N LEU A 49 4.91 -14.19 -1.76
CA LEU A 49 3.68 -13.61 -2.28
C LEU A 49 3.98 -12.77 -3.53
N ALA A 50 3.65 -13.31 -4.70
CA ALA A 50 3.91 -12.62 -5.98
C ALA A 50 2.79 -11.66 -6.39
N ALA A 51 1.55 -11.92 -5.98
CA ALA A 51 0.38 -11.12 -6.32
C ALA A 51 -0.70 -11.21 -5.25
N LEU A 52 -1.52 -10.16 -5.17
CA LEU A 52 -2.76 -10.15 -4.39
C LEU A 52 -3.96 -10.47 -5.31
N PRO A 53 -5.06 -11.02 -4.77
CA PRO A 53 -6.21 -11.37 -5.57
C PRO A 53 -6.89 -10.11 -6.15
N PRO A 54 -7.40 -10.18 -7.38
CA PRO A 54 -8.14 -9.08 -7.97
C PRO A 54 -9.40 -8.78 -7.15
N GLY A 55 -9.71 -7.48 -6.99
CA GLY A 55 -10.87 -7.01 -6.24
C GLY A 55 -10.73 -7.14 -4.72
N LEU A 56 -9.51 -7.30 -4.19
CA LEU A 56 -9.26 -7.30 -2.75
C LEU A 56 -9.75 -6.00 -2.10
N THR A 57 -10.53 -6.17 -1.04
CA THR A 57 -11.00 -5.06 -0.19
C THR A 57 -10.67 -5.36 1.26
N VAL A 58 -9.95 -4.46 1.93
CA VAL A 58 -9.59 -4.54 3.35
C VAL A 58 -10.24 -3.36 4.06
N GLY A 59 -11.10 -3.62 5.02
CA GLY A 59 -11.81 -2.58 5.78
C GLY A 59 -10.93 -1.84 6.78
N GLY A 60 -9.93 -2.52 7.33
CA GLY A 60 -8.88 -1.99 8.19
C GLY A 60 -7.59 -1.72 7.43
N SER A 61 -6.44 -1.96 8.07
CA SER A 61 -5.11 -1.81 7.50
C SER A 61 -4.63 -3.08 6.79
N LEU A 62 -3.82 -2.91 5.75
CA LEU A 62 -3.16 -3.99 5.02
C LEU A 62 -1.65 -3.89 5.24
N TYR A 63 -1.08 -4.93 5.86
CA TYR A 63 0.34 -5.03 6.13
C TYR A 63 0.99 -6.01 5.15
N LEU A 64 1.91 -5.50 4.33
CA LEU A 64 2.66 -6.23 3.31
C LEU A 64 4.17 -6.07 3.50
N THR A 65 4.59 -5.70 4.72
CA THR A 65 6.01 -5.49 5.03
C THR A 65 6.83 -6.72 4.61
N ASP A 66 7.94 -6.50 3.91
CA ASP A 66 8.88 -7.52 3.44
C ASP A 66 8.27 -8.57 2.47
N CYS A 67 7.19 -8.23 1.76
CA CYS A 67 6.68 -9.03 0.65
C CYS A 67 7.53 -8.80 -0.63
N ALA A 68 8.78 -9.26 -0.61
CA ALA A 68 9.78 -8.93 -1.64
C ALA A 68 9.44 -9.41 -3.05
N ALA A 69 8.68 -10.51 -3.21
CA ALA A 69 8.25 -11.03 -4.51
C ALA A 69 7.01 -10.33 -5.08
N LEU A 70 6.36 -9.45 -4.31
CA LEU A 70 5.16 -8.74 -4.77
C LEU A 70 5.52 -7.74 -5.87
N ALA A 71 5.15 -8.06 -7.11
CA ALA A 71 5.51 -7.26 -8.28
C ALA A 71 4.51 -6.12 -8.57
N ALA A 72 3.23 -6.32 -8.23
CA ALA A 72 2.17 -5.35 -8.45
C ALA A 72 1.04 -5.49 -7.44
N LEU A 73 0.35 -4.39 -7.17
CA LEU A 73 -0.93 -4.39 -6.48
C LEU A 73 -2.06 -4.60 -7.49
N PRO A 74 -3.15 -5.28 -7.11
CA PRO A 74 -4.27 -5.50 -8.02
C PRO A 74 -5.02 -4.19 -8.30
N PRO A 75 -5.57 -4.03 -9.50
CA PRO A 75 -6.42 -2.89 -9.81
C PRO A 75 -7.65 -2.90 -8.90
N GLY A 76 -8.12 -1.70 -8.53
CA GLY A 76 -9.27 -1.52 -7.64
C GLY A 76 -9.02 -1.86 -6.18
N LEU A 77 -7.76 -2.10 -5.76
CA LEU A 77 -7.42 -2.34 -4.36
C LEU A 77 -7.96 -1.21 -3.48
N THR A 78 -8.74 -1.61 -2.46
CA THR A 78 -9.29 -0.67 -1.49
C THR A 78 -8.89 -1.07 -0.08
N VAL A 79 -8.25 -0.16 0.63
CA VAL A 79 -7.82 -0.31 2.03
C VAL A 79 -8.42 0.83 2.84
N GLY A 80 -9.27 0.50 3.82
CA GLY A 80 -9.95 1.50 4.65
C GLY A 80 -9.04 2.18 5.66
N GLY A 81 -8.03 1.46 6.14
CA GLY A 81 -6.97 1.94 7.03
C GLY A 81 -5.67 2.27 6.31
N GLY A 82 -4.54 1.98 6.95
CA GLY A 82 -3.20 2.15 6.40
C GLY A 82 -2.77 1.03 5.47
N LEU A 83 -1.90 1.33 4.51
CA LEU A 83 -1.24 0.36 3.64
C LEU A 83 0.27 0.41 3.89
N ASP A 84 0.82 -0.69 4.39
CA ASP A 84 2.25 -0.82 4.63
C ASP A 84 2.89 -1.71 3.57
N LEU A 85 3.71 -1.09 2.72
CA LEU A 85 4.49 -1.71 1.65
C LEU A 85 5.99 -1.69 1.94
N THR A 86 6.39 -1.43 3.19
CA THR A 86 7.81 -1.36 3.57
C THR A 86 8.53 -2.64 3.14
N GLY A 87 9.68 -2.51 2.47
CA GLY A 87 10.48 -3.65 2.03
C GLY A 87 9.92 -4.41 0.83
N CYS A 88 8.86 -3.95 0.17
CA CYS A 88 8.35 -4.54 -1.07
C CYS A 88 9.27 -4.18 -2.25
N ALA A 89 10.48 -4.76 -2.28
CA ALA A 89 11.52 -4.41 -3.24
C ALA A 89 11.15 -4.71 -4.70
N GLY A 90 10.28 -5.71 -4.93
CA GLY A 90 9.82 -6.11 -6.25
C GLY A 90 8.68 -5.27 -6.83
N LEU A 91 8.04 -4.42 -6.01
CA LEU A 91 6.87 -3.64 -6.43
C LEU A 91 7.27 -2.50 -7.38
N THR A 92 6.89 -2.61 -8.65
CA THR A 92 7.32 -1.67 -9.70
C THR A 92 6.35 -0.51 -9.95
N ALA A 93 5.09 -0.65 -9.57
CA ALA A 93 4.07 0.38 -9.79
C ALA A 93 2.95 0.27 -8.76
N LEU A 94 2.27 1.40 -8.53
CA LEU A 94 1.02 1.47 -7.80
C LEU A 94 -0.13 1.66 -8.79
N PRO A 95 -1.27 0.94 -8.65
CA PRO A 95 -2.38 1.08 -9.57
C PRO A 95 -3.03 2.48 -9.42
N PRO A 96 -3.45 3.11 -10.55
CA PRO A 96 -3.99 4.48 -10.52
C PRO A 96 -5.35 4.59 -9.84
N ASP A 97 -6.01 3.48 -9.62
CA ASP A 97 -7.30 3.37 -8.93
C ASP A 97 -7.18 2.90 -7.47
N LEU A 98 -5.96 2.88 -6.92
CA LEU A 98 -5.67 2.57 -5.52
C LEU A 98 -6.43 3.50 -4.57
N ARG A 99 -7.01 2.92 -3.51
CA ARG A 99 -7.65 3.65 -2.42
C ARG A 99 -7.03 3.28 -1.09
N VAL A 100 -6.52 4.26 -0.37
CA VAL A 100 -5.99 4.10 0.99
C VAL A 100 -6.60 5.18 1.88
N GLY A 101 -7.39 4.76 2.86
CA GLY A 101 -8.06 5.69 3.78
C GLY A 101 -7.15 6.29 4.85
N GLY A 102 -6.03 5.63 5.13
CA GLY A 102 -5.03 6.04 6.11
C GLY A 102 -3.65 6.32 5.52
N SER A 103 -2.62 5.99 6.30
CA SER A 103 -1.21 6.19 5.91
C SER A 103 -0.76 5.20 4.84
N LEU A 104 0.13 5.64 3.96
CA LEU A 104 0.81 4.81 2.97
C LEU A 104 2.32 4.81 3.27
N TYR A 105 2.88 3.61 3.50
CA TYR A 105 4.30 3.42 3.80
C TYR A 105 4.99 2.81 2.59
N LEU A 106 6.00 3.52 2.04
CA LEU A 106 6.76 3.12 0.84
C LEU A 106 8.27 3.03 1.14
N ARG A 107 8.64 2.77 2.41
CA ARG A 107 10.05 2.65 2.77
C ARG A 107 10.66 1.41 2.12
N ASP A 108 11.89 1.53 1.64
CA ASP A 108 12.68 0.43 1.09
C ASP A 108 12.02 -0.29 -0.12
N CYS A 109 11.09 0.41 -0.82
CA CYS A 109 10.52 -0.01 -2.10
C CYS A 109 11.46 0.43 -3.23
N ALA A 110 12.54 -0.32 -3.45
CA ALA A 110 13.60 0.11 -4.38
C ALA A 110 13.09 0.32 -5.81
N ALA A 111 12.20 -0.54 -6.29
CA ALA A 111 11.64 -0.45 -7.65
C ALA A 111 10.67 0.73 -7.85
N LEU A 112 10.15 1.34 -6.76
CA LEU A 112 9.32 2.55 -6.81
C LEU A 112 10.14 3.85 -6.77
N ALA A 113 11.47 3.77 -6.80
CA ALA A 113 12.34 4.95 -6.72
C ALA A 113 12.04 6.00 -7.82
N HIS A 114 11.55 5.58 -8.99
CA HIS A 114 11.14 6.46 -10.08
C HIS A 114 9.93 7.36 -9.75
N LEU A 115 9.15 7.05 -8.71
CA LEU A 115 8.06 7.90 -8.21
C LEU A 115 8.58 8.95 -7.20
N CYS A 116 9.84 8.84 -6.78
CA CYS A 116 10.45 9.76 -5.83
C CYS A 116 10.83 11.06 -6.53
N VAL A 117 10.29 12.17 -6.05
CA VAL A 117 10.56 13.51 -6.56
C VAL A 117 11.80 14.13 -5.92
N GLY A 118 12.16 13.68 -4.73
CA GLY A 118 13.31 14.15 -3.97
C GLY A 118 13.21 13.80 -2.49
N ALA A 119 14.16 14.28 -1.72
CA ALA A 119 14.16 14.15 -0.27
C ALA A 119 14.42 15.50 0.39
N ASP A 120 13.83 15.72 1.59
CA ASP A 120 14.12 16.91 2.38
C ASP A 120 15.47 16.78 3.10
N SER A 121 15.90 17.87 3.74
CA SER A 121 17.16 17.95 4.47
C SER A 121 17.31 16.93 5.62
N ARG A 122 16.21 16.29 6.04
CA ARG A 122 16.18 15.21 7.04
C ARG A 122 16.22 13.82 6.40
N GLY A 123 16.22 13.73 5.06
CA GLY A 123 16.22 12.47 4.31
C GLY A 123 14.83 11.85 4.09
N TYR A 124 13.73 12.55 4.40
CA TYR A 124 12.40 12.07 4.07
C TYR A 124 12.13 12.18 2.58
N ARG A 125 11.86 11.06 1.94
CA ARG A 125 11.53 11.00 0.51
C ARG A 125 10.10 11.44 0.27
N PHE A 126 9.91 12.15 -0.85
CA PHE A 126 8.61 12.61 -1.35
C PHE A 126 8.29 11.85 -2.63
N PHE A 127 7.12 11.22 -2.64
CA PHE A 127 6.64 10.43 -3.79
C PHE A 127 5.39 11.07 -4.38
N SER A 128 5.33 11.10 -5.70
CA SER A 128 4.13 11.44 -6.45
C SER A 128 3.36 10.15 -6.73
N VAL A 129 2.17 10.00 -6.18
CA VAL A 129 1.35 8.80 -6.33
C VAL A 129 -0.01 9.16 -6.90
N MET A 130 -0.32 8.61 -8.08
CA MET A 130 -1.66 8.72 -8.63
C MET A 130 -2.59 7.77 -7.90
N MET A 131 -3.65 8.31 -7.31
CA MET A 131 -4.73 7.56 -6.68
C MET A 131 -6.07 7.87 -7.36
N ARG A 132 -7.12 7.17 -6.98
CA ARG A 132 -8.44 7.30 -7.62
C ARG A 132 -9.02 8.72 -7.56
N ASP A 133 -8.73 9.46 -6.50
CA ASP A 133 -9.19 10.83 -6.24
C ASP A 133 -8.17 11.91 -6.67
N GLY A 134 -7.09 11.51 -7.34
CA GLY A 134 -6.08 12.41 -7.89
C GLY A 134 -4.65 12.12 -7.45
N VAL A 135 -3.76 13.08 -7.69
CA VAL A 135 -2.36 12.98 -7.27
C VAL A 135 -2.24 13.21 -5.79
N HIS A 136 -1.58 12.28 -5.12
CA HIS A 136 -1.22 12.36 -3.70
C HIS A 136 0.27 12.55 -3.52
N VAL A 137 0.64 13.26 -2.46
CA VAL A 137 2.01 13.39 -1.98
C VAL A 137 2.20 12.43 -0.82
N VAL A 138 3.10 11.46 -0.97
CA VAL A 138 3.50 10.57 0.11
C VAL A 138 4.86 11.02 0.64
N ALA A 139 4.90 11.42 1.91
CA ALA A 139 6.12 11.87 2.57
C ALA A 139 6.28 11.17 3.93
N GLY A 140 7.36 10.41 4.07
CA GLY A 140 7.56 9.54 5.22
C GLY A 140 6.49 8.45 5.28
N CYS A 141 5.64 8.50 6.30
CA CYS A 141 4.51 7.58 6.47
C CYS A 141 3.14 8.23 6.17
N ARG A 142 3.12 9.48 5.74
CA ARG A 142 1.89 10.24 5.53
C ARG A 142 1.55 10.34 4.05
N ASN A 143 0.26 10.22 3.79
CA ASN A 143 -0.35 10.35 2.48
C ASN A 143 -1.24 11.59 2.49
N PHE A 144 -1.01 12.52 1.58
CA PHE A 144 -1.69 13.80 1.52
C PHE A 144 -2.34 14.00 0.15
N THR A 145 -3.61 14.40 0.13
CA THR A 145 -4.18 15.05 -1.05
C THR A 145 -3.49 16.40 -1.31
N ALA A 146 -3.68 16.97 -2.49
CA ALA A 146 -3.12 18.29 -2.83
C ALA A 146 -3.47 19.38 -1.80
N ALA A 147 -4.74 19.42 -1.36
CA ALA A 147 -5.21 20.39 -0.38
C ALA A 147 -4.54 20.18 1.00
N GLN A 148 -4.44 18.92 1.44
CA GLN A 148 -3.80 18.58 2.70
C GLN A 148 -2.30 18.89 2.68
N ALA A 149 -1.60 18.59 1.58
CA ALA A 149 -0.19 18.88 1.42
C ALA A 149 0.07 20.40 1.53
N ARG A 150 -0.76 21.21 0.86
CA ARG A 150 -0.67 22.67 0.90
C ARG A 150 -1.00 23.26 2.28
N ALA A 151 -1.93 22.67 2.99
CA ALA A 151 -2.26 23.08 4.35
C ALA A 151 -1.18 22.66 5.37
N HIS A 152 -0.50 21.53 5.12
CA HIS A 152 0.46 20.96 6.06
C HIS A 152 1.83 21.66 6.01
N TRP A 153 2.32 22.01 4.81
CA TRP A 153 3.61 22.69 4.64
C TRP A 153 3.44 24.16 4.24
N PRO A 154 3.99 25.10 5.04
CA PRO A 154 3.94 26.52 4.69
C PRO A 154 4.66 26.84 3.37
N GLU A 155 4.21 27.88 2.68
CA GLU A 155 4.88 28.38 1.49
C GLU A 155 6.34 28.78 1.78
N GLY A 156 7.22 28.58 0.81
CA GLY A 156 8.65 28.89 0.93
C GLY A 156 9.46 27.88 1.74
N THR A 157 8.86 26.76 2.16
CA THR A 157 9.60 25.66 2.78
C THR A 157 10.03 24.63 1.75
N GLU A 158 11.20 23.98 1.98
CA GLU A 158 11.70 22.88 1.17
C GLU A 158 10.65 21.77 0.94
N CYS A 159 9.94 21.38 2.02
CA CYS A 159 8.89 20.37 1.95
C CYS A 159 7.71 20.81 1.06
N ARG A 160 7.35 22.12 1.07
CA ARG A 160 6.32 22.65 0.18
C ARG A 160 6.74 22.59 -1.29
N GLU A 161 7.98 22.94 -1.57
CA GLU A 161 8.51 22.88 -2.95
C GLU A 161 8.53 21.46 -3.48
N LEU A 162 8.96 20.48 -2.67
CA LEU A 162 8.91 19.07 -3.01
C LEU A 162 7.47 18.56 -3.22
N ALA A 163 6.54 18.99 -2.36
CA ALA A 163 5.14 18.64 -2.51
C ALA A 163 4.53 19.19 -3.79
N GLU A 164 4.83 20.44 -4.17
CA GLU A 164 4.34 21.03 -5.42
C GLU A 164 4.94 20.34 -6.66
N LYS A 165 6.21 19.89 -6.61
CA LYS A 165 6.79 19.05 -7.67
C LYS A 165 6.04 17.73 -7.80
N CYS A 166 5.73 17.05 -6.68
CA CYS A 166 4.91 15.84 -6.68
C CYS A 166 3.56 16.08 -7.38
N LEU A 167 2.88 17.17 -7.03
CA LEU A 167 1.56 17.50 -7.56
C LEU A 167 1.58 17.84 -9.06
N LYS A 168 2.71 18.30 -9.59
CA LYS A 168 2.93 18.55 -11.02
C LYS A 168 3.34 17.30 -11.79
N GLY A 169 3.69 16.22 -11.10
CA GLY A 169 4.24 15.02 -11.71
C GLY A 169 5.69 15.15 -12.18
N ASP A 170 6.41 16.14 -11.65
CA ASP A 170 7.82 16.37 -11.93
C ASP A 170 8.68 15.33 -11.19
N VAL A 171 8.63 14.07 -11.64
CA VAL A 171 9.50 13.00 -11.13
C VAL A 171 10.91 13.14 -11.69
N ALA A 172 11.91 12.84 -10.87
CA ALA A 172 13.33 12.96 -11.23
C ALA A 172 13.77 11.88 -12.22
#